data_7860f1900781536ededb7b86c0874272
#
_entry.id   7860f1900781536ededb7b86c0874272
#
_cell.length_a   1.000
_cell.length_b   1.000
_cell.length_c   1.000
_cell.angle_alpha   90.00
_cell.angle_beta   90.00
_cell.angle_gamma   90.00
#
_symmetry.space_group_name_H-M   'P 1'
#
loop_
_entity.id
_entity.type
_entity.pdbx_description
1 polymer ?
#
loop_
_entity_poly.entity_id
_entity_poly.type
_entity_poly.pdbx_seq_one_letter_code
_entity_poly.pdbx_strand_id
1 'polypeptide(L)'
;MSLEENVNENVKPEISAEDKLENGTGENREEGAKPARRPQYRRPRRVPKASKTVKTEEKEGTENQEMTVEPKAEERRKAAPARGRQQGTRKSLPAVKEAGERKAPVRKPSRSSQKEAKSKLKIIPLGGLEQIGMNITAFEYEDSIIVVDCGLAFPGDDMLGIDLVIPDVSYLKQNIDKVKGFVITHGHEDHIGALPYILQQVNVPVYGTKLTIALIEHKLKEHNLLKNTKRKVMKHGQSVNLGCFRVEFIKTNHSIQDASALAIFSPVGIVLHTGDFKIDYTPVFGDPIDLQRFAELGKKGVLAMLADSTNATRPGFTMSERSVGKTFDTIFAEHTNHRIIVATFASNVDRVQQVVNTAYKYGR
;
A
#
# COMPACT_ATOMS: atom_id res chain seq x y z
N MET A 1 54.88 -3.61 -27.89
CA MET A 1 54.82 -5.06 -28.00
C MET A 1 53.32 -5.41 -27.93
N SER A 2 52.58 -5.26 -28.97
CA SER A 2 52.24 -6.02 -30.20
C SER A 2 52.20 -7.52 -30.05
N LEU A 3 50.97 -8.06 -30.26
CA LEU A 3 50.53 -9.32 -30.83
C LEU A 3 48.98 -9.31 -30.66
N GLU A 4 48.16 -8.92 -31.60
CA GLU A 4 47.71 -9.44 -32.91
C GLU A 4 47.20 -10.90 -32.86
N GLU A 5 45.89 -10.94 -33.20
CA GLU A 5 45.16 -11.88 -34.10
C GLU A 5 45.00 -13.35 -33.65
N ASN A 6 43.72 -13.79 -33.59
CA ASN A 6 43.22 -14.76 -34.59
C ASN A 6 41.67 -14.88 -34.57
N VAL A 7 41.14 -14.72 -35.77
CA VAL A 7 39.78 -14.96 -36.25
C VAL A 7 39.63 -16.45 -36.57
N ASN A 8 38.50 -17.08 -36.29
CA ASN A 8 37.88 -18.19 -37.04
C ASN A 8 36.41 -18.35 -36.61
N GLU A 9 35.47 -17.98 -37.44
CA GLU A 9 34.76 -18.64 -38.52
C GLU A 9 33.82 -19.80 -38.09
N ASN A 10 32.52 -19.53 -38.35
CA ASN A 10 31.47 -20.40 -38.87
C ASN A 10 31.19 -21.78 -38.29
N VAL A 11 29.99 -21.91 -37.62
CA VAL A 11 29.16 -23.09 -37.82
C VAL A 11 27.67 -22.70 -37.83
N LYS A 12 27.02 -22.83 -39.02
CA LYS A 12 25.55 -22.92 -39.16
C LYS A 12 25.15 -24.35 -38.91
N PRO A 13 23.97 -24.63 -38.30
CA PRO A 13 23.32 -25.91 -38.47
C PRO A 13 22.25 -25.84 -39.55
N GLU A 14 22.29 -26.80 -40.44
CA GLU A 14 21.38 -27.12 -41.52
C GLU A 14 20.01 -27.57 -40.97
N ILE A 15 18.99 -27.16 -41.72
CA ILE A 15 17.60 -27.66 -41.61
C ILE A 15 17.51 -28.86 -42.55
N SER A 16 17.15 -30.05 -42.04
CA SER A 16 16.71 -31.16 -42.85
C SER A 16 15.17 -31.26 -42.79
N ALA A 17 14.57 -31.13 -43.97
CA ALA A 17 13.20 -31.50 -44.25
C ALA A 17 13.20 -32.99 -44.67
N GLU A 18 12.18 -33.71 -44.21
CA GLU A 18 11.45 -34.78 -44.90
C GLU A 18 10.73 -35.64 -43.88
N ASP A 19 9.39 -35.61 -43.91
CA ASP A 19 8.60 -36.82 -44.21
C ASP A 19 7.17 -36.42 -44.58
N LYS A 20 6.83 -36.91 -45.76
CA LYS A 20 5.52 -36.82 -46.42
C LYS A 20 4.71 -38.09 -46.18
N LEU A 21 3.39 -37.91 -46.22
CA LEU A 21 2.35 -38.82 -46.69
C LEU A 21 1.83 -39.89 -45.72
N GLU A 22 0.53 -39.82 -45.37
CA GLU A 22 -0.44 -40.75 -45.94
C GLU A 22 -1.89 -40.27 -45.79
N ASN A 23 -2.66 -40.53 -46.85
CA ASN A 23 -4.05 -40.20 -47.10
C ASN A 23 -5.04 -41.02 -46.24
N GLY A 24 -6.16 -40.44 -45.92
CA GLY A 24 -7.36 -41.14 -45.47
C GLY A 24 -8.63 -40.32 -45.75
N THR A 25 -9.27 -40.65 -46.86
CA THR A 25 -10.56 -40.15 -47.35
C THR A 25 -11.72 -40.52 -46.42
N GLY A 26 -12.64 -39.59 -46.19
CA GLY A 26 -13.92 -39.86 -45.55
C GLY A 26 -14.87 -38.68 -45.67
N GLU A 27 -15.69 -38.69 -46.74
CA GLU A 27 -16.85 -37.80 -46.94
C GLU A 27 -17.89 -37.98 -45.84
N ASN A 28 -18.47 -36.86 -45.31
CA ASN A 28 -19.92 -36.77 -45.17
C ASN A 28 -20.38 -35.30 -44.88
N ARG A 29 -21.18 -34.83 -45.80
CA ARG A 29 -22.35 -33.92 -45.85
C ARG A 29 -22.62 -32.95 -44.71
N GLU A 30 -22.66 -31.71 -45.19
CA GLU A 30 -23.52 -30.54 -44.94
C GLU A 30 -24.65 -30.68 -43.92
N GLU A 31 -24.67 -29.73 -42.98
CA GLU A 31 -25.88 -28.98 -42.61
C GLU A 31 -25.51 -27.57 -42.12
N GLY A 32 -26.19 -26.56 -42.69
CA GLY A 32 -25.87 -25.17 -42.62
C GLY A 32 -26.21 -24.50 -41.26
N ALA A 33 -25.28 -23.77 -40.72
CA ALA A 33 -25.52 -22.80 -39.64
C ALA A 33 -25.36 -21.37 -40.15
N LYS A 34 -26.42 -20.58 -40.05
CA LYS A 34 -26.48 -19.14 -40.41
C LYS A 34 -25.52 -18.32 -39.55
N PRO A 35 -24.89 -17.26 -40.08
CA PRO A 35 -23.99 -16.42 -39.34
C PRO A 35 -24.75 -15.54 -38.32
N ALA A 36 -24.25 -15.49 -37.08
CA ALA A 36 -24.76 -14.64 -36.00
C ALA A 36 -24.58 -13.15 -36.31
N ARG A 37 -25.66 -12.41 -36.18
CA ARG A 37 -25.70 -10.94 -36.37
C ARG A 37 -24.87 -10.26 -35.30
N ARG A 38 -23.95 -9.35 -35.72
CA ARG A 38 -23.23 -8.40 -34.85
C ARG A 38 -24.20 -7.43 -34.16
N PRO A 39 -24.01 -7.09 -32.88
CA PRO A 39 -24.83 -6.07 -32.21
C PRO A 39 -24.52 -4.69 -32.79
N GLN A 40 -25.57 -3.98 -33.22
CA GLN A 40 -25.46 -2.59 -33.64
C GLN A 40 -25.34 -1.67 -32.42
N TYR A 41 -24.24 -0.92 -32.34
CA TYR A 41 -24.05 0.17 -31.37
C TYR A 41 -25.02 1.31 -31.69
N ARG A 42 -25.98 1.57 -30.78
CA ARG A 42 -26.84 2.78 -30.81
C ARG A 42 -26.02 3.99 -30.38
N ARG A 43 -25.91 4.98 -31.26
CA ARG A 43 -25.36 6.32 -30.95
C ARG A 43 -26.23 7.01 -29.89
N PRO A 44 -25.63 7.67 -28.87
CA PRO A 44 -26.38 8.47 -27.92
C PRO A 44 -26.92 9.75 -28.59
N ARG A 45 -28.20 10.12 -28.26
CA ARG A 45 -28.88 11.30 -28.69
C ARG A 45 -28.17 12.57 -28.23
N ARG A 46 -27.96 13.51 -29.15
CA ARG A 46 -27.52 14.89 -28.88
C ARG A 46 -28.52 15.61 -28.00
N VAL A 47 -28.06 16.20 -26.90
CA VAL A 47 -28.78 17.15 -26.05
C VAL A 47 -28.53 18.55 -26.62
N PRO A 48 -29.56 19.45 -26.72
CA PRO A 48 -29.40 20.78 -27.29
C PRO A 48 -28.61 21.71 -26.36
N LYS A 49 -27.69 22.48 -26.93
CA LYS A 49 -26.97 23.58 -26.26
C LYS A 49 -27.95 24.75 -26.03
N ALA A 50 -28.12 25.13 -24.76
CA ALA A 50 -28.71 26.43 -24.40
C ALA A 50 -27.60 27.49 -24.42
N SER A 51 -27.72 28.44 -25.32
CA SER A 51 -26.93 29.66 -25.40
C SER A 51 -27.33 30.63 -24.29
N LYS A 52 -26.39 31.05 -23.45
CA LYS A 52 -26.48 32.32 -22.69
C LYS A 52 -25.22 33.13 -22.93
N THR A 53 -25.39 34.15 -23.76
CA THR A 53 -24.50 35.30 -23.93
C THR A 53 -24.41 36.07 -22.61
N VAL A 54 -23.20 36.27 -22.08
CA VAL A 54 -22.91 37.29 -21.09
C VAL A 54 -21.82 38.19 -21.65
N LYS A 55 -22.14 39.47 -21.69
CA LYS A 55 -21.32 40.58 -22.21
C LYS A 55 -20.09 40.79 -21.34
N THR A 56 -18.95 40.93 -21.97
CA THR A 56 -17.69 41.49 -21.46
C THR A 56 -17.85 43.01 -21.28
N GLU A 57 -17.57 43.55 -20.10
CA GLU A 57 -17.13 44.93 -19.90
C GLU A 57 -15.72 44.94 -19.39
N GLU A 58 -14.84 45.51 -20.20
CA GLU A 58 -13.47 45.85 -19.86
C GLU A 58 -13.48 47.07 -18.93
N LYS A 59 -12.71 47.04 -17.84
CA LYS A 59 -12.16 48.21 -17.19
C LYS A 59 -10.72 47.96 -16.77
N GLU A 60 -9.86 48.71 -17.43
CA GLU A 60 -8.47 48.99 -17.03
C GLU A 60 -8.43 49.71 -15.66
N GLY A 61 -7.36 49.47 -14.90
CA GLY A 61 -7.04 50.26 -13.72
C GLY A 61 -5.89 49.63 -12.93
N THR A 62 -4.72 50.12 -13.22
CA THR A 62 -3.46 50.10 -12.46
C THR A 62 -3.63 50.31 -10.96
N GLU A 63 -2.88 49.56 -10.11
CA GLU A 63 -1.89 50.10 -9.19
C GLU A 63 -1.27 49.02 -8.30
N ASN A 64 0.05 48.99 -8.33
CA ASN A 64 0.93 48.28 -7.42
C ASN A 64 0.82 48.87 -6.00
N GLN A 65 0.64 48.07 -4.98
CA GLN A 65 1.07 48.37 -3.63
C GLN A 65 1.71 47.16 -2.98
N GLU A 66 3.03 47.22 -2.83
CA GLU A 66 3.82 46.44 -1.89
C GLU A 66 3.32 46.70 -0.46
N MET A 67 2.96 45.64 0.25
CA MET A 67 2.79 45.70 1.70
C MET A 67 3.87 44.86 2.37
N THR A 68 4.88 45.56 2.83
CA THR A 68 5.83 45.11 3.84
C THR A 68 5.13 44.95 5.18
N VAL A 69 5.22 43.76 5.80
CA VAL A 69 4.75 43.49 7.15
C VAL A 69 5.98 43.32 8.04
N GLU A 70 6.23 44.31 8.87
CA GLU A 70 7.18 44.24 10.01
C GLU A 70 6.61 43.37 11.15
N PRO A 71 7.47 42.69 11.96
CA PRO A 71 7.02 41.90 13.08
C PRO A 71 6.84 42.75 14.35
N LYS A 72 5.68 42.66 14.97
CA LYS A 72 5.40 43.25 16.29
C LYS A 72 5.84 42.31 17.42
N ALA A 73 6.53 42.97 18.37
CA ALA A 73 7.17 42.48 19.56
C ALA A 73 6.23 41.85 20.61
N GLU A 74 6.84 40.98 21.40
CA GLU A 74 6.37 40.34 22.62
C GLU A 74 5.81 41.34 23.67
N GLU A 75 4.65 41.02 24.23
CA GLU A 75 4.19 41.57 25.49
C GLU A 75 4.26 40.52 26.61
N ARG A 76 5.22 40.75 27.50
CA ARG A 76 5.41 40.03 28.77
C ARG A 76 4.19 40.22 29.66
N ARG A 77 3.52 39.19 30.10
CA ARG A 77 2.59 39.23 31.24
C ARG A 77 3.31 38.81 32.53
N LYS A 78 3.24 39.75 33.46
CA LYS A 78 3.83 39.75 34.81
C LYS A 78 3.22 38.67 35.71
N ALA A 79 4.07 38.10 36.54
CA ALA A 79 3.74 37.22 37.66
C ALA A 79 2.98 37.99 38.77
N ALA A 80 2.04 37.33 39.42
CA ALA A 80 1.41 37.78 40.67
C ALA A 80 1.76 36.82 41.83
N PRO A 81 1.81 37.32 43.08
CA PRO A 81 2.67 36.77 44.12
C PRO A 81 1.99 35.79 45.07
N ALA A 82 2.83 35.01 45.75
CA ALA A 82 2.51 34.09 46.82
C ALA A 82 1.91 34.77 48.07
N ARG A 83 0.88 34.17 48.64
CA ARG A 83 0.41 34.34 50.04
C ARG A 83 0.22 32.94 50.56
N GLY A 84 0.79 32.53 51.65
CA GLY A 84 0.82 33.07 52.98
C GLY A 84 0.56 31.86 53.89
N ARG A 85 1.59 31.42 54.56
CA ARG A 85 1.64 30.31 55.54
C ARG A 85 0.88 30.74 56.81
N GLN A 86 -0.14 29.99 57.21
CA GLN A 86 -0.65 30.11 58.59
C GLN A 86 -0.39 28.84 59.38
N GLN A 87 0.36 29.03 60.47
CA GLN A 87 0.56 28.07 61.57
C GLN A 87 -0.70 28.06 62.45
N GLY A 88 -1.15 26.89 62.85
CA GLY A 88 -2.20 26.68 63.82
C GLY A 88 -1.84 25.53 64.74
N THR A 89 -1.24 25.88 65.84
CA THR A 89 -1.32 25.45 67.28
C THR A 89 -1.67 23.99 67.61
N ARG A 90 -0.71 23.39 68.31
CA ARG A 90 -0.78 22.18 69.15
C ARG A 90 -1.91 22.30 70.18
N LYS A 91 -2.69 21.24 70.41
CA LYS A 91 -3.37 20.94 71.67
C LYS A 91 -3.08 19.53 72.09
N SER A 92 -2.81 19.46 73.38
CA SER A 92 -2.35 18.43 74.25
C SER A 92 -3.28 17.21 74.38
N LEU A 93 -2.64 16.07 74.63
CA LEU A 93 -3.19 14.78 75.08
C LEU A 93 -3.88 14.85 76.46
N PRO A 94 -4.80 13.93 76.74
CA PRO A 94 -4.81 13.30 78.07
C PRO A 94 -4.77 11.75 78.01
N ALA A 95 -4.17 11.29 79.00
CA ALA A 95 -3.85 10.06 79.69
C ALA A 95 -4.61 8.76 79.42
N VAL A 96 -3.81 7.74 79.48
CA VAL A 96 -3.91 6.30 79.57
C VAL A 96 -5.02 5.84 80.55
N LYS A 97 -5.81 4.81 80.09
CA LYS A 97 -6.39 3.74 80.98
C LYS A 97 -6.17 2.40 80.32
N GLU A 98 -5.49 1.52 81.03
CA GLU A 98 -5.34 0.12 80.78
C GLU A 98 -6.74 -0.59 80.80
N ALA A 99 -6.96 -1.56 79.95
CA ALA A 99 -7.54 -2.86 80.25
C ALA A 99 -7.84 -3.68 79.00
N GLY A 100 -7.44 -4.92 78.99
CA GLY A 100 -8.14 -5.99 78.27
C GLY A 100 -7.42 -6.52 77.05
N GLU A 101 -6.64 -7.58 77.23
CA GLU A 101 -6.23 -8.52 76.17
C GLU A 101 -7.44 -9.08 75.42
N ARG A 102 -7.63 -8.67 74.19
CA ARG A 102 -8.44 -9.39 73.21
C ARG A 102 -7.53 -9.92 72.11
N LYS A 103 -7.43 -11.24 71.96
CA LYS A 103 -6.76 -11.97 70.93
C LYS A 103 -7.26 -11.47 69.58
N ALA A 104 -6.34 -10.94 68.79
CA ALA A 104 -6.61 -10.52 67.42
C ALA A 104 -6.94 -11.72 66.51
N PRO A 105 -7.92 -11.63 65.60
CA PRO A 105 -8.17 -12.67 64.62
C PRO A 105 -6.98 -12.73 63.62
N VAL A 106 -6.47 -13.94 63.43
CA VAL A 106 -5.42 -14.26 62.44
C VAL A 106 -5.97 -13.87 61.08
N ARG A 107 -5.47 -12.75 60.53
CA ARG A 107 -5.69 -12.37 59.13
C ARG A 107 -5.02 -13.42 58.25
N LYS A 108 -5.83 -14.21 57.52
CA LYS A 108 -5.34 -15.03 56.41
C LYS A 108 -4.57 -14.08 55.44
N PRO A 109 -3.40 -14.50 54.91
CA PRO A 109 -2.68 -13.67 53.95
C PRO A 109 -3.59 -13.39 52.78
N SER A 110 -3.83 -12.11 52.50
CA SER A 110 -4.52 -11.67 51.30
C SER A 110 -3.70 -12.20 50.10
N ARG A 111 -4.37 -13.00 49.31
CA ARG A 111 -3.87 -13.43 47.99
C ARG A 111 -3.39 -12.16 47.29
N SER A 112 -2.08 -12.00 47.17
CA SER A 112 -1.48 -10.94 46.36
C SER A 112 -2.14 -11.02 44.99
N SER A 113 -2.88 -10.00 44.60
CA SER A 113 -3.33 -9.83 43.24
C SER A 113 -2.06 -9.73 42.36
N GLN A 114 -1.65 -10.85 41.78
CA GLN A 114 -0.75 -10.81 40.68
C GLN A 114 -1.40 -9.87 39.67
N LYS A 115 -0.83 -8.66 39.48
CA LYS A 115 -1.18 -7.81 38.35
C LYS A 115 -0.92 -8.66 37.12
N GLU A 116 -2.01 -9.12 36.48
CA GLU A 116 -1.94 -9.79 35.20
C GLU A 116 -1.11 -8.87 34.29
N ALA A 117 0.01 -9.38 33.80
CA ALA A 117 0.83 -8.63 32.88
C ALA A 117 -0.03 -8.36 31.65
N LYS A 118 -0.28 -7.07 31.37
CA LYS A 118 -1.07 -6.68 30.19
C LYS A 118 -0.40 -7.26 28.95
N SER A 119 -1.16 -7.97 28.14
CA SER A 119 -0.70 -8.50 26.85
C SER A 119 -0.15 -7.38 25.98
N LYS A 120 0.92 -7.67 25.23
CA LYS A 120 1.62 -6.70 24.37
C LYS A 120 1.29 -6.97 22.90
N LEU A 121 1.05 -5.93 22.15
CA LEU A 121 1.07 -6.01 20.70
C LEU A 121 2.52 -6.19 20.25
N LYS A 122 2.78 -7.21 19.44
CA LYS A 122 4.08 -7.43 18.78
C LYS A 122 3.95 -7.01 17.32
N ILE A 123 4.91 -6.26 16.83
CA ILE A 123 5.10 -5.93 15.42
C ILE A 123 6.38 -6.64 15.02
N ILE A 124 6.28 -7.57 14.08
CA ILE A 124 7.33 -8.52 13.73
C ILE A 124 7.61 -8.41 12.23
N PRO A 125 8.58 -7.61 11.80
CA PRO A 125 9.03 -7.61 10.42
C PRO A 125 9.67 -8.96 10.09
N LEU A 126 9.18 -9.60 9.03
CA LEU A 126 9.75 -10.83 8.46
C LEU A 126 10.55 -10.55 7.19
N GLY A 127 10.57 -9.29 6.75
CA GLY A 127 11.31 -8.73 5.64
C GLY A 127 10.97 -7.25 5.45
N GLY A 128 11.61 -6.58 4.50
CA GLY A 128 11.33 -5.19 4.12
C GLY A 128 11.99 -4.12 4.99
N LEU A 129 12.86 -4.47 5.96
CA LEU A 129 13.64 -3.51 6.73
C LEU A 129 15.08 -3.43 6.20
N GLU A 130 15.59 -2.19 6.08
CA GLU A 130 16.95 -1.90 5.57
C GLU A 130 17.20 -2.43 4.15
N GLN A 131 16.13 -2.70 3.40
CA GLN A 131 16.16 -3.19 2.03
C GLN A 131 14.96 -2.68 1.25
N ILE A 132 15.01 -2.75 -0.08
CA ILE A 132 13.88 -2.54 -0.97
C ILE A 132 13.33 -3.90 -1.38
N GLY A 133 12.01 -4.08 -1.21
CA GLY A 133 11.33 -5.32 -1.52
C GLY A 133 11.18 -6.26 -0.33
N MET A 134 10.62 -7.44 -0.58
CA MET A 134 10.32 -8.48 0.41
C MET A 134 9.51 -7.96 1.61
N ASN A 135 8.53 -7.08 1.31
CA ASN A 135 7.70 -6.48 2.35
C ASN A 135 6.77 -7.51 2.98
N ILE A 136 6.95 -7.78 4.26
CA ILE A 136 6.09 -8.67 5.05
C ILE A 136 6.25 -8.35 6.54
N THR A 137 5.12 -8.03 7.18
CA THR A 137 5.11 -7.70 8.61
C THR A 137 3.94 -8.41 9.32
N ALA A 138 4.24 -9.17 10.37
CA ALA A 138 3.24 -9.79 11.21
C ALA A 138 2.89 -8.90 12.42
N PHE A 139 1.61 -8.83 12.74
CA PHE A 139 1.09 -8.17 13.94
C PHE A 139 0.46 -9.24 14.81
N GLU A 140 0.99 -9.45 16.01
CA GLU A 140 0.49 -10.45 16.96
C GLU A 140 -0.02 -9.81 18.24
N TYR A 141 -1.20 -10.23 18.65
CA TYR A 141 -1.75 -9.96 19.96
C TYR A 141 -2.49 -11.21 20.45
N GLU A 142 -1.99 -11.82 21.53
CA GLU A 142 -2.50 -13.05 22.13
C GLU A 142 -2.59 -14.23 21.14
N ASP A 143 -3.82 -14.62 20.78
CA ASP A 143 -4.12 -15.73 19.87
C ASP A 143 -4.41 -15.30 18.43
N SER A 144 -4.11 -14.08 18.09
CA SER A 144 -4.40 -13.52 16.77
C SER A 144 -3.15 -12.95 16.11
N ILE A 145 -2.89 -13.38 14.89
CA ILE A 145 -1.83 -12.85 14.02
C ILE A 145 -2.48 -12.42 12.70
N ILE A 146 -2.19 -11.21 12.25
CA ILE A 146 -2.44 -10.76 10.88
C ILE A 146 -1.10 -10.46 10.22
N VAL A 147 -1.03 -10.64 8.91
CA VAL A 147 0.18 -10.37 8.14
C VAL A 147 -0.13 -9.30 7.11
N VAL A 148 0.64 -8.23 7.11
CA VAL A 148 0.56 -7.17 6.11
C VAL A 148 1.61 -7.42 5.05
N ASP A 149 1.16 -7.54 3.80
CA ASP A 149 1.90 -7.84 2.59
C ASP A 149 2.61 -9.22 2.63
N CYS A 150 3.12 -9.65 1.48
CA CYS A 150 3.87 -10.89 1.31
C CYS A 150 4.69 -10.79 0.01
N GLY A 151 5.67 -9.92 0.03
CA GLY A 151 6.49 -9.56 -1.12
C GLY A 151 7.68 -10.48 -1.33
N LEU A 152 8.21 -10.45 -2.54
CA LEU A 152 9.50 -11.02 -2.87
C LEU A 152 10.56 -9.91 -2.98
N ALA A 153 11.83 -10.31 -2.98
CA ALA A 153 12.95 -9.50 -3.44
C ALA A 153 13.57 -10.13 -4.69
N PHE A 154 14.19 -9.31 -5.51
CA PHE A 154 14.99 -9.78 -6.63
C PHE A 154 16.42 -10.06 -6.14
N PRO A 155 17.05 -11.14 -6.63
CA PRO A 155 18.43 -11.46 -6.24
C PRO A 155 19.40 -10.37 -6.69
N GLY A 156 20.45 -10.16 -5.93
CA GLY A 156 21.58 -9.34 -6.35
C GLY A 156 22.47 -10.04 -7.37
N ASP A 157 23.37 -9.30 -8.00
CA ASP A 157 24.30 -9.82 -9.02
C ASP A 157 25.23 -10.93 -8.51
N ASP A 158 25.40 -11.05 -7.20
CA ASP A 158 26.16 -12.08 -6.51
C ASP A 158 25.40 -13.40 -6.32
N MET A 159 24.09 -13.42 -6.53
CA MET A 159 23.22 -14.59 -6.33
C MET A 159 22.99 -15.35 -7.64
N LEU A 160 24.05 -15.88 -8.24
CA LEU A 160 23.99 -16.57 -9.53
C LEU A 160 23.06 -17.81 -9.47
N GLY A 161 22.15 -17.90 -10.45
CA GLY A 161 21.18 -19.00 -10.56
C GLY A 161 19.99 -18.93 -9.61
N ILE A 162 19.82 -17.83 -8.91
CA ILE A 162 18.64 -17.53 -8.09
C ILE A 162 17.71 -16.60 -8.87
N ASP A 163 16.45 -17.01 -9.06
CA ASP A 163 15.45 -16.20 -9.77
C ASP A 163 14.68 -15.27 -8.83
N LEU A 164 14.39 -15.72 -7.61
CA LEU A 164 13.57 -15.01 -6.63
C LEU A 164 14.08 -15.22 -5.21
N VAL A 165 13.94 -14.20 -4.37
CA VAL A 165 14.17 -14.30 -2.93
C VAL A 165 12.82 -14.10 -2.23
N ILE A 166 12.44 -15.09 -1.38
CA ILE A 166 11.19 -15.06 -0.62
C ILE A 166 11.49 -14.99 0.88
N PRO A 167 10.56 -14.41 1.68
CA PRO A 167 10.76 -14.29 3.12
C PRO A 167 10.73 -15.64 3.84
N ASP A 168 11.48 -15.74 4.95
CA ASP A 168 11.32 -16.84 5.89
C ASP A 168 10.06 -16.66 6.73
N VAL A 169 9.13 -17.59 6.58
CA VAL A 169 7.84 -17.59 7.30
C VAL A 169 7.77 -18.67 8.38
N SER A 170 8.90 -19.15 8.86
CA SER A 170 8.98 -20.16 9.94
C SER A 170 8.18 -19.73 11.17
N TYR A 171 8.18 -18.43 11.50
CA TYR A 171 7.37 -17.88 12.57
C TYR A 171 5.88 -18.09 12.35
N LEU A 172 5.37 -17.85 11.15
CA LEU A 172 3.96 -18.04 10.80
C LEU A 172 3.57 -19.51 10.82
N LYS A 173 4.44 -20.39 10.33
CA LYS A 173 4.24 -21.84 10.33
C LYS A 173 4.11 -22.39 11.74
N GLN A 174 4.97 -21.95 12.65
CA GLN A 174 4.95 -22.36 14.06
C GLN A 174 3.71 -21.85 14.82
N ASN A 175 3.06 -20.79 14.31
CA ASN A 175 1.89 -20.16 14.92
C ASN A 175 0.67 -20.20 14.00
N ILE A 176 0.56 -21.19 13.11
CA ILE A 176 -0.46 -21.25 12.06
C ILE A 176 -1.89 -21.08 12.58
N ASP A 177 -2.22 -21.66 13.73
CA ASP A 177 -3.56 -21.59 14.34
C ASP A 177 -3.97 -20.16 14.71
N LYS A 178 -2.98 -19.29 14.96
CA LYS A 178 -3.19 -17.88 15.27
C LYS A 178 -3.32 -17.01 14.03
N VAL A 179 -2.81 -17.43 12.86
CA VAL A 179 -2.78 -16.61 11.64
C VAL A 179 -4.18 -16.49 11.06
N LYS A 180 -4.72 -15.27 11.03
CA LYS A 180 -6.10 -14.98 10.58
C LYS A 180 -6.18 -14.57 9.11
N GLY A 181 -5.09 -14.13 8.51
CA GLY A 181 -5.02 -13.78 7.09
C GLY A 181 -3.90 -12.83 6.72
N PHE A 182 -3.70 -12.73 5.39
CA PHE A 182 -2.88 -11.69 4.77
C PHE A 182 -3.74 -10.50 4.40
N VAL A 183 -3.27 -9.28 4.67
CA VAL A 183 -3.90 -8.02 4.30
C VAL A 183 -2.93 -7.26 3.41
N ILE A 184 -3.28 -7.08 2.15
CA ILE A 184 -2.37 -6.59 1.11
C ILE A 184 -2.66 -5.13 0.82
N THR A 185 -1.61 -4.31 0.87
CA THR A 185 -1.67 -2.87 0.63
C THR A 185 -1.89 -2.55 -0.84
N HIS A 186 -1.12 -3.17 -1.75
CA HIS A 186 -1.22 -2.97 -3.19
C HIS A 186 -0.57 -4.12 -3.98
N GLY A 187 -0.63 -4.05 -5.31
CA GLY A 187 -0.31 -5.17 -6.19
C GLY A 187 1.10 -5.21 -6.79
N HIS A 188 2.10 -4.53 -6.23
CA HIS A 188 3.48 -4.66 -6.69
C HIS A 188 4.12 -5.97 -6.23
N GLU A 189 5.13 -6.44 -6.96
CA GLU A 189 5.81 -7.72 -6.72
C GLU A 189 6.43 -7.82 -5.33
N ASP A 190 7.00 -6.77 -4.86
CA ASP A 190 7.60 -6.65 -3.53
C ASP A 190 6.58 -6.60 -2.38
N HIS A 191 5.26 -6.66 -2.71
CA HIS A 191 4.15 -6.77 -1.75
C HIS A 191 3.27 -8.02 -1.96
N ILE A 192 3.25 -8.61 -3.17
CA ILE A 192 2.42 -9.81 -3.45
C ILE A 192 3.20 -10.99 -4.03
N GLY A 193 4.44 -10.77 -4.47
CA GLY A 193 5.16 -11.74 -5.29
C GLY A 193 5.47 -13.06 -4.59
N ALA A 194 5.64 -13.06 -3.27
CA ALA A 194 5.90 -14.28 -2.51
C ALA A 194 4.62 -15.08 -2.17
N LEU A 195 3.42 -14.50 -2.34
CA LEU A 195 2.15 -15.16 -1.98
C LEU A 195 2.01 -16.59 -2.54
N PRO A 196 2.30 -16.87 -3.84
CA PRO A 196 2.15 -18.22 -4.38
C PRO A 196 3.02 -19.27 -3.68
N TYR A 197 4.18 -18.87 -3.20
CA TYR A 197 5.13 -19.74 -2.51
C TYR A 197 4.77 -19.92 -1.03
N ILE A 198 4.36 -18.84 -0.39
CA ILE A 198 4.05 -18.82 1.04
C ILE A 198 2.69 -19.48 1.33
N LEU A 199 1.68 -19.29 0.47
CA LEU A 199 0.37 -19.89 0.63
C LEU A 199 0.38 -21.43 0.51
N GLN A 200 1.42 -22.04 -0.05
CA GLN A 200 1.61 -23.49 0.00
C GLN A 200 1.96 -23.98 1.40
N GLN A 201 2.49 -23.11 2.25
CA GLN A 201 2.93 -23.43 3.61
C GLN A 201 2.01 -22.84 4.69
N VAL A 202 1.41 -21.67 4.39
CA VAL A 202 0.54 -20.89 5.29
C VAL A 202 -0.72 -20.49 4.52
N ASN A 203 -1.63 -21.44 4.32
CA ASN A 203 -2.85 -21.21 3.52
C ASN A 203 -3.96 -20.57 4.36
N VAL A 204 -3.98 -19.25 4.37
CA VAL A 204 -4.97 -18.43 5.07
C VAL A 204 -5.63 -17.44 4.11
N PRO A 205 -6.79 -16.84 4.45
CA PRO A 205 -7.46 -15.88 3.58
C PRO A 205 -6.60 -14.66 3.25
N VAL A 206 -6.76 -14.15 2.01
CA VAL A 206 -6.07 -12.96 1.51
C VAL A 206 -7.10 -11.83 1.28
N TYR A 207 -6.82 -10.65 1.78
CA TYR A 207 -7.67 -9.46 1.71
C TYR A 207 -6.91 -8.35 0.97
N GLY A 208 -7.55 -7.71 0.01
CA GLY A 208 -6.96 -6.60 -0.77
C GLY A 208 -8.00 -5.89 -1.61
N THR A 209 -7.61 -4.79 -2.25
CA THR A 209 -8.47 -4.05 -3.16
C THR A 209 -8.69 -4.81 -4.47
N LYS A 210 -9.60 -4.32 -5.29
CA LYS A 210 -10.05 -5.04 -6.50
C LYS A 210 -8.91 -5.34 -7.47
N LEU A 211 -8.09 -4.35 -7.80
CA LEU A 211 -6.96 -4.55 -8.72
C LEU A 211 -5.91 -5.47 -8.09
N THR A 212 -5.59 -5.25 -6.82
CA THR A 212 -4.63 -6.08 -6.06
C THR A 212 -5.05 -7.56 -6.07
N ILE A 213 -6.33 -7.84 -5.75
CA ILE A 213 -6.84 -9.23 -5.78
C ILE A 213 -6.80 -9.82 -7.20
N ALA A 214 -7.12 -9.04 -8.24
CA ALA A 214 -7.05 -9.53 -9.62
C ALA A 214 -5.61 -9.93 -10.02
N LEU A 215 -4.61 -9.15 -9.63
CA LEU A 215 -3.20 -9.48 -9.86
C LEU A 215 -2.78 -10.74 -9.08
N ILE A 216 -3.20 -10.85 -7.82
CA ILE A 216 -2.97 -12.06 -7.01
C ILE A 216 -3.63 -13.28 -7.64
N GLU A 217 -4.85 -13.17 -8.16
CA GLU A 217 -5.55 -14.27 -8.83
C GLU A 217 -4.80 -14.78 -10.06
N HIS A 218 -4.20 -13.87 -10.83
CA HIS A 218 -3.37 -14.26 -11.97
C HIS A 218 -2.19 -15.13 -11.51
N LYS A 219 -1.43 -14.66 -10.51
CA LYS A 219 -0.32 -15.42 -9.91
C LYS A 219 -0.74 -16.77 -9.33
N LEU A 220 -1.83 -16.78 -8.56
CA LEU A 220 -2.34 -18.04 -7.99
C LEU A 220 -2.80 -19.04 -9.05
N LYS A 221 -3.30 -18.55 -10.20
CA LYS A 221 -3.66 -19.40 -11.34
C LYS A 221 -2.43 -20.06 -11.95
N GLU A 222 -1.34 -19.35 -12.15
CA GLU A 222 -0.06 -19.88 -12.66
C GLU A 222 0.50 -20.98 -11.76
N HIS A 223 0.32 -20.86 -10.45
CA HIS A 223 0.77 -21.84 -9.45
C HIS A 223 -0.29 -22.89 -9.06
N ASN A 224 -1.44 -22.95 -9.75
CA ASN A 224 -2.54 -23.88 -9.47
C ASN A 224 -3.16 -23.75 -8.07
N LEU A 225 -3.01 -22.59 -7.42
CA LEU A 225 -3.50 -22.32 -6.05
C LEU A 225 -4.86 -21.60 -6.02
N LEU A 226 -5.35 -21.13 -7.16
CA LEU A 226 -6.55 -20.28 -7.24
C LEU A 226 -7.78 -20.89 -6.57
N LYS A 227 -7.99 -22.22 -6.71
CA LYS A 227 -9.15 -22.91 -6.14
C LYS A 227 -9.03 -23.10 -4.62
N ASN A 228 -7.82 -23.18 -4.10
CA ASN A 228 -7.54 -23.55 -2.71
C ASN A 228 -7.37 -22.32 -1.79
N THR A 229 -7.16 -21.13 -2.35
CA THR A 229 -6.94 -19.90 -1.58
C THR A 229 -8.21 -19.08 -1.48
N LYS A 230 -8.64 -18.73 -0.29
CA LYS A 230 -9.74 -17.78 -0.05
C LYS A 230 -9.28 -16.36 -0.25
N ARG A 231 -9.98 -15.59 -1.08
CA ARG A 231 -9.68 -14.19 -1.37
C ARG A 231 -10.91 -13.34 -1.11
N LYS A 232 -10.72 -12.12 -0.61
CA LYS A 232 -11.80 -11.17 -0.36
C LYS A 232 -11.41 -9.78 -0.86
N VAL A 233 -12.22 -9.27 -1.78
CA VAL A 233 -12.08 -7.89 -2.28
C VAL A 233 -12.60 -6.92 -1.24
N MET A 234 -11.77 -5.94 -0.90
CA MET A 234 -12.07 -4.84 0.00
C MET A 234 -12.18 -3.53 -0.79
N LYS A 235 -12.95 -2.58 -0.27
CA LYS A 235 -13.01 -1.20 -0.80
C LYS A 235 -12.38 -0.25 0.20
N HIS A 236 -11.85 0.87 -0.28
CA HIS A 236 -11.42 1.95 0.60
C HIS A 236 -12.58 2.39 1.52
N GLY A 237 -12.26 2.67 2.78
CA GLY A 237 -13.24 2.95 3.83
C GLY A 237 -13.86 1.71 4.49
N GLN A 238 -13.69 0.51 3.91
CA GLN A 238 -14.17 -0.72 4.53
C GLN A 238 -13.17 -1.27 5.55
N SER A 239 -13.71 -1.98 6.55
CA SER A 239 -12.93 -2.71 7.55
C SER A 239 -13.24 -4.19 7.51
N VAL A 240 -12.27 -5.00 7.94
CA VAL A 240 -12.42 -6.44 8.18
C VAL A 240 -11.96 -6.77 9.61
N ASN A 241 -12.68 -7.70 10.25
CA ASN A 241 -12.32 -8.22 11.56
C ASN A 241 -11.54 -9.53 11.39
N LEU A 242 -10.36 -9.60 11.99
CA LEU A 242 -9.42 -10.72 11.90
C LEU A 242 -8.91 -11.06 13.30
N GLY A 243 -9.58 -11.98 13.99
CA GLY A 243 -9.37 -12.23 15.40
C GLY A 243 -9.66 -10.97 16.24
N CYS A 244 -8.72 -10.54 17.05
CA CYS A 244 -8.83 -9.31 17.85
C CYS A 244 -8.56 -8.02 17.06
N PHE A 245 -8.08 -8.13 15.82
CA PHE A 245 -7.78 -6.97 14.97
C PHE A 245 -8.99 -6.57 14.12
N ARG A 246 -9.19 -5.25 13.96
CA ARG A 246 -10.02 -4.67 12.92
C ARG A 246 -9.12 -3.85 11.98
N VAL A 247 -9.05 -4.23 10.72
CA VAL A 247 -8.20 -3.57 9.73
C VAL A 247 -9.08 -2.79 8.76
N GLU A 248 -8.83 -1.50 8.62
CA GLU A 248 -9.50 -0.58 7.71
C GLU A 248 -8.57 -0.22 6.55
N PHE A 249 -9.10 -0.27 5.33
CA PHE A 249 -8.40 0.11 4.11
C PHE A 249 -8.62 1.59 3.83
N ILE A 250 -7.54 2.38 3.79
CA ILE A 250 -7.57 3.82 3.55
C ILE A 250 -6.96 4.08 2.18
N LYS A 251 -7.62 4.92 1.37
CA LYS A 251 -7.10 5.27 0.05
C LYS A 251 -5.78 6.01 0.15
N THR A 252 -4.79 5.55 -0.60
CA THR A 252 -3.53 6.26 -0.84
C THR A 252 -3.25 6.39 -2.34
N ASN A 253 -2.27 7.20 -2.73
CA ASN A 253 -1.74 7.26 -4.08
C ASN A 253 -0.37 6.60 -4.13
N HIS A 254 -0.14 5.84 -5.17
CA HIS A 254 1.14 5.23 -5.47
C HIS A 254 1.31 5.14 -7.00
N SER A 255 2.33 4.44 -7.50
CA SER A 255 2.54 4.20 -8.94
C SER A 255 1.62 3.12 -9.52
N ILE A 256 0.78 2.50 -8.71
CA ILE A 256 -0.27 1.55 -9.10
C ILE A 256 -1.60 1.98 -8.49
N GLN A 257 -2.69 1.74 -9.22
CA GLN A 257 -4.03 2.06 -8.73
C GLN A 257 -4.48 1.13 -7.60
N ASP A 258 -5.51 1.55 -6.86
CA ASP A 258 -6.10 0.82 -5.74
C ASP A 258 -5.14 0.57 -4.56
N ALA A 259 -4.03 1.31 -4.48
CA ALA A 259 -3.15 1.25 -3.31
C ALA A 259 -3.85 1.72 -2.04
N SER A 260 -3.54 1.07 -0.92
CA SER A 260 -4.16 1.32 0.38
C SER A 260 -3.12 1.45 1.47
N ALA A 261 -3.33 2.42 2.35
CA ALA A 261 -2.82 2.37 3.71
C ALA A 261 -3.79 1.58 4.60
N LEU A 262 -3.30 1.08 5.72
CA LEU A 262 -4.07 0.25 6.63
C LEU A 262 -4.09 0.86 8.04
N ALA A 263 -5.28 1.08 8.59
CA ALA A 263 -5.43 1.36 10.01
C ALA A 263 -5.76 0.05 10.74
N ILE A 264 -4.84 -0.41 11.56
CA ILE A 264 -4.91 -1.66 12.32
C ILE A 264 -5.31 -1.32 13.76
N PHE A 265 -6.57 -1.56 14.08
CA PHE A 265 -7.10 -1.38 15.42
C PHE A 265 -6.86 -2.65 16.22
N SER A 266 -6.16 -2.53 17.32
CA SER A 266 -5.88 -3.59 18.29
C SER A 266 -6.46 -3.24 19.66
N PRO A 267 -6.53 -4.17 20.61
CA PRO A 267 -6.99 -3.89 21.98
C PRO A 267 -6.13 -2.85 22.73
N VAL A 268 -4.90 -2.61 22.30
CA VAL A 268 -3.97 -1.68 22.95
C VAL A 268 -3.80 -0.34 22.23
N GLY A 269 -4.35 -0.20 21.01
CA GLY A 269 -4.29 1.04 20.27
C GLY A 269 -4.29 0.84 18.74
N ILE A 270 -4.13 1.92 18.02
CA ILE A 270 -4.15 1.96 16.55
C ILE A 270 -2.70 1.94 16.03
N VAL A 271 -2.42 1.04 15.11
CA VAL A 271 -1.20 1.09 14.30
C VAL A 271 -1.59 1.51 12.89
N LEU A 272 -0.86 2.46 12.34
CA LEU A 272 -1.01 2.92 10.96
C LEU A 272 0.12 2.37 10.12
N HIS A 273 -0.21 1.61 9.08
CA HIS A 273 0.73 1.14 8.06
C HIS A 273 0.42 1.86 6.76
N THR A 274 1.35 2.67 6.25
CA THR A 274 1.07 3.53 5.08
C THR A 274 0.97 2.73 3.78
N GLY A 275 1.54 1.52 3.72
CA GLY A 275 1.93 0.93 2.45
C GLY A 275 2.88 1.87 1.72
N ASP A 276 3.12 1.62 0.45
CA ASP A 276 3.84 2.57 -0.40
C ASP A 276 2.92 3.73 -0.78
N PHE A 277 3.40 4.96 -0.67
CA PHE A 277 2.56 6.11 -0.91
C PHE A 277 3.32 7.31 -1.48
N LYS A 278 2.57 8.18 -2.12
CA LYS A 278 2.95 9.57 -2.39
C LYS A 278 1.77 10.49 -2.11
N ILE A 279 2.05 11.75 -1.81
CA ILE A 279 1.01 12.78 -1.69
C ILE A 279 0.89 13.46 -3.05
N ASP A 280 -0.14 13.09 -3.83
CA ASP A 280 -0.43 13.68 -5.13
C ASP A 280 -1.85 14.26 -5.10
N TYR A 281 -1.97 15.59 -5.13
CA TYR A 281 -3.26 16.28 -5.15
C TYR A 281 -3.92 16.32 -6.53
N THR A 282 -3.18 15.94 -7.56
CA THR A 282 -3.64 15.92 -8.95
C THR A 282 -3.28 14.61 -9.64
N PRO A 283 -3.74 13.46 -9.09
CA PRO A 283 -3.44 12.17 -9.70
C PRO A 283 -3.98 12.11 -11.13
N VAL A 284 -3.40 11.25 -11.96
CA VAL A 284 -3.85 11.07 -13.35
C VAL A 284 -5.20 10.38 -13.38
N PHE A 285 -5.36 9.37 -12.54
CA PHE A 285 -6.59 8.59 -12.39
C PHE A 285 -6.99 8.49 -10.92
N GLY A 286 -8.32 8.44 -10.70
CA GLY A 286 -8.90 8.31 -9.38
C GLY A 286 -8.82 9.59 -8.54
N ASP A 287 -9.06 9.43 -7.24
CA ASP A 287 -9.09 10.53 -6.27
C ASP A 287 -7.74 10.68 -5.55
N PRO A 288 -7.44 11.85 -4.98
CA PRO A 288 -6.28 12.03 -4.11
C PRO A 288 -6.27 11.08 -2.90
N ILE A 289 -5.11 11.00 -2.24
CA ILE A 289 -4.97 10.32 -0.94
C ILE A 289 -5.97 10.89 0.09
N ASP A 290 -6.58 10.01 0.89
CA ASP A 290 -7.56 10.40 1.92
C ASP A 290 -6.87 10.96 3.19
N LEU A 291 -6.28 12.16 3.06
CA LEU A 291 -5.61 12.83 4.18
C LEU A 291 -6.58 13.17 5.32
N GLN A 292 -7.88 13.34 5.03
CA GLN A 292 -8.87 13.57 6.07
C GLN A 292 -8.91 12.37 7.03
N ARG A 293 -8.93 11.16 6.48
CA ARG A 293 -8.96 9.94 7.30
C ARG A 293 -7.69 9.79 8.15
N PHE A 294 -6.53 10.10 7.59
CA PHE A 294 -5.27 10.11 8.36
C PHE A 294 -5.34 11.12 9.53
N ALA A 295 -5.85 12.33 9.29
CA ALA A 295 -6.00 13.34 10.33
C ALA A 295 -6.99 12.91 11.43
N GLU A 296 -8.09 12.26 11.09
CA GLU A 296 -9.05 11.71 12.04
C GLU A 296 -8.43 10.63 12.94
N LEU A 297 -7.60 9.75 12.37
CA LEU A 297 -6.87 8.74 13.13
C LEU A 297 -5.82 9.38 14.04
N GLY A 298 -5.10 10.38 13.55
CA GLY A 298 -4.16 11.16 14.35
C GLY A 298 -4.81 11.81 15.57
N LYS A 299 -6.02 12.36 15.42
CA LYS A 299 -6.81 12.93 16.54
C LYS A 299 -7.22 11.88 17.57
N LYS A 300 -7.45 10.62 17.14
CA LYS A 300 -7.77 9.49 18.05
C LYS A 300 -6.56 8.98 18.82
N GLY A 301 -5.37 9.29 18.34
CA GLY A 301 -4.10 8.77 18.82
C GLY A 301 -3.67 7.50 18.08
N VAL A 302 -2.47 7.54 17.52
CA VAL A 302 -1.80 6.43 16.83
C VAL A 302 -0.68 5.93 17.72
N LEU A 303 -0.70 4.64 18.02
CA LEU A 303 0.30 3.99 18.90
C LEU A 303 1.66 3.87 18.18
N ALA A 304 1.63 3.50 16.91
CA ALA A 304 2.80 3.38 16.05
C ALA A 304 2.42 3.63 14.60
N MET A 305 3.35 4.14 13.81
CA MET A 305 3.21 4.30 12.37
C MET A 305 4.40 3.60 11.68
N LEU A 306 4.08 2.69 10.76
CA LEU A 306 5.02 2.08 9.84
C LEU A 306 4.86 2.84 8.53
N ALA A 307 5.87 3.62 8.16
CA ALA A 307 5.80 4.51 7.00
C ALA A 307 6.82 4.09 5.95
N ASP A 308 6.40 4.09 4.68
CA ASP A 308 7.31 4.06 3.54
C ASP A 308 8.35 5.17 3.68
N SER A 309 9.60 4.80 3.59
CA SER A 309 10.75 5.71 3.68
C SER A 309 11.64 5.66 2.44
N THR A 310 11.15 5.13 1.35
CA THR A 310 11.84 5.09 0.05
C THR A 310 12.21 6.51 -0.39
N ASN A 311 13.49 6.71 -0.70
CA ASN A 311 14.08 8.02 -1.04
C ASN A 311 13.99 9.09 0.07
N ALA A 312 13.72 8.76 1.33
CA ALA A 312 13.62 9.73 2.43
C ALA A 312 14.90 10.58 2.62
N THR A 313 16.05 10.06 2.22
CA THR A 313 17.34 10.76 2.28
C THR A 313 17.62 11.68 1.09
N ARG A 314 16.79 11.62 0.02
CA ARG A 314 16.98 12.46 -1.17
C ARG A 314 16.34 13.83 -0.96
N PRO A 315 17.07 14.93 -1.17
CA PRO A 315 16.51 16.28 -1.15
C PRO A 315 15.43 16.45 -2.22
N GLY A 316 14.39 17.26 -1.92
CA GLY A 316 13.34 17.62 -2.88
C GLY A 316 12.03 16.87 -2.63
N PHE A 317 11.23 16.72 -3.68
CA PHE A 317 9.92 16.09 -3.64
C PHE A 317 9.58 15.41 -4.97
N THR A 318 8.67 14.46 -4.95
CA THR A 318 8.17 13.80 -6.16
C THR A 318 7.06 14.63 -6.79
N MET A 319 7.22 14.96 -8.07
CA MET A 319 6.19 15.67 -8.85
C MET A 319 4.94 14.80 -9.06
N SER A 320 3.80 15.48 -9.32
CA SER A 320 2.58 14.78 -9.72
C SER A 320 2.81 13.97 -11.01
N GLU A 321 2.22 12.79 -11.09
CA GLU A 321 2.25 11.95 -12.31
C GLU A 321 1.69 12.68 -13.54
N ARG A 322 0.78 13.63 -13.35
CA ARG A 322 0.24 14.48 -14.43
C ARG A 322 1.33 15.31 -15.15
N SER A 323 2.41 15.67 -14.48
CA SER A 323 3.53 16.38 -15.09
C SER A 323 4.25 15.53 -16.14
N VAL A 324 4.34 14.22 -15.93
CA VAL A 324 4.92 13.25 -16.88
C VAL A 324 4.09 13.22 -18.17
N GLY A 325 2.78 13.26 -18.07
CA GLY A 325 1.88 13.30 -19.23
C GLY A 325 2.10 14.54 -20.12
N LYS A 326 2.38 15.69 -19.50
CA LYS A 326 2.73 16.91 -20.27
C LYS A 326 4.05 16.74 -21.04
N THR A 327 5.03 16.08 -20.42
CA THR A 327 6.31 15.78 -21.09
C THR A 327 6.11 14.82 -22.27
N PHE A 328 5.24 13.81 -22.15
CA PHE A 328 4.88 12.95 -23.28
C PHE A 328 4.25 13.77 -24.41
N ASP A 329 3.32 14.67 -24.13
CA ASP A 329 2.72 15.53 -25.15
C ASP A 329 3.78 16.32 -25.92
N THR A 330 4.76 16.91 -25.24
CA THR A 330 5.87 17.64 -25.87
C THR A 330 6.69 16.72 -26.76
N ILE A 331 7.15 15.58 -26.23
CA ILE A 331 7.99 14.63 -26.97
C ILE A 331 7.28 14.12 -28.24
N PHE A 332 6.01 13.74 -28.12
CA PHE A 332 5.26 13.23 -29.26
C PHE A 332 4.96 14.30 -30.31
N ALA A 333 4.76 15.55 -29.90
CA ALA A 333 4.58 16.68 -30.83
C ALA A 333 5.87 17.01 -31.61
N GLU A 334 7.02 16.97 -30.93
CA GLU A 334 8.32 17.34 -31.55
C GLU A 334 8.88 16.22 -32.43
N HIS A 335 8.58 14.96 -32.17
CA HIS A 335 9.17 13.80 -32.84
C HIS A 335 8.19 13.05 -33.75
N THR A 336 7.40 13.77 -34.55
CA THR A 336 6.36 13.19 -35.41
C THR A 336 6.84 12.15 -36.42
N ASN A 337 8.07 12.28 -36.90
CA ASN A 337 8.68 11.41 -37.92
C ASN A 337 9.65 10.36 -37.35
N HIS A 338 9.73 10.23 -36.03
CA HIS A 338 10.64 9.30 -35.36
C HIS A 338 9.89 8.19 -34.65
N ARG A 339 10.50 7.01 -34.55
CA ARG A 339 10.02 5.97 -33.60
C ARG A 339 10.34 6.43 -32.18
N ILE A 340 9.35 6.39 -31.31
CA ILE A 340 9.49 6.71 -29.89
C ILE A 340 9.48 5.39 -29.10
N ILE A 341 10.52 5.18 -28.29
CA ILE A 341 10.63 4.03 -27.38
C ILE A 341 10.50 4.57 -25.96
N VAL A 342 9.51 4.06 -25.22
CA VAL A 342 9.26 4.45 -23.83
C VAL A 342 9.60 3.27 -22.93
N ALA A 343 10.59 3.44 -22.04
CA ALA A 343 10.91 2.47 -21.01
C ALA A 343 10.23 2.88 -19.70
N THR A 344 9.48 1.98 -19.09
CA THR A 344 8.82 2.18 -17.81
C THR A 344 8.58 0.83 -17.13
N PHE A 345 8.33 0.85 -15.81
CA PHE A 345 7.86 -0.35 -15.11
C PHE A 345 6.45 -0.71 -15.62
N ALA A 346 6.26 -1.97 -15.99
CA ALA A 346 4.98 -2.47 -16.49
C ALA A 346 3.86 -2.35 -15.44
N SER A 347 4.20 -2.40 -14.17
CA SER A 347 3.29 -2.22 -13.04
C SER A 347 2.77 -0.79 -12.87
N ASN A 348 3.43 0.23 -13.47
CA ASN A 348 2.94 1.60 -13.49
C ASN A 348 1.88 1.77 -14.60
N VAL A 349 0.71 1.20 -14.36
CA VAL A 349 -0.41 1.16 -15.31
C VAL A 349 -0.86 2.57 -15.72
N ASP A 350 -0.83 3.53 -14.79
CA ASP A 350 -1.22 4.92 -15.04
C ASP A 350 -0.29 5.57 -16.09
N ARG A 351 1.01 5.31 -16.00
CA ARG A 351 1.99 5.81 -16.97
C ARG A 351 1.83 5.15 -18.33
N VAL A 352 1.64 3.84 -18.36
CA VAL A 352 1.35 3.11 -19.62
C VAL A 352 0.11 3.68 -20.27
N GLN A 353 -0.96 3.93 -19.50
CA GLN A 353 -2.19 4.52 -20.05
C GLN A 353 -1.97 5.95 -20.57
N GLN A 354 -1.15 6.76 -19.89
CA GLN A 354 -0.78 8.10 -20.40
C GLN A 354 -0.06 8.01 -21.76
N VAL A 355 0.88 7.07 -21.90
CA VAL A 355 1.59 6.83 -23.18
C VAL A 355 0.61 6.43 -24.28
N VAL A 356 -0.31 5.48 -24.02
CA VAL A 356 -1.34 5.05 -24.96
C VAL A 356 -2.25 6.20 -25.37
N ASN A 357 -2.71 7.01 -24.42
CA ASN A 357 -3.57 8.17 -24.68
C ASN A 357 -2.84 9.21 -25.54
N THR A 358 -1.55 9.45 -25.26
CA THR A 358 -0.73 10.39 -26.03
C THR A 358 -0.48 9.85 -27.43
N ALA A 359 -0.13 8.57 -27.57
CA ALA A 359 0.06 7.94 -28.89
C ALA A 359 -1.21 8.05 -29.74
N TYR A 360 -2.37 7.74 -29.16
CA TYR A 360 -3.66 7.90 -29.84
C TYR A 360 -3.93 9.36 -30.27
N LYS A 361 -3.64 10.33 -29.40
CA LYS A 361 -3.82 11.77 -29.67
C LYS A 361 -2.99 12.22 -30.89
N TYR A 362 -1.79 11.68 -31.07
CA TYR A 362 -0.88 12.01 -32.16
C TYR A 362 -0.94 11.02 -33.34
N GLY A 363 -1.97 10.15 -33.41
CA GLY A 363 -2.19 9.23 -34.53
C GLY A 363 -1.18 8.09 -34.62
N ARG A 364 -0.69 7.62 -33.51
CA ARG A 364 0.38 6.60 -33.41
C ARG A 364 -0.06 5.37 -32.64
#